data_8e299795331dc1c5f60df7880563983e
#
_entry.id   8e299795331dc1c5f60df7880563983e
#
_cell.length_a   1.000
_cell.length_b   1.000
_cell.length_c   1.000
_cell.angle_alpha   90.00
_cell.angle_beta   90.00
_cell.angle_gamma   90.00
#
_symmetry.space_group_name_H-M   'P 1'
#
loop_
_entity.id
_entity.type
_entity.pdbx_description
1 polymer ?
#
loop_
_entity_poly.entity_id
_entity_poly.type
_entity_poly.pdbx_seq_one_letter_code
_entity_poly.pdbx_strand_id
1 'polypeptide(L)'
;MKKYQLLFISFIILLSVVAFASCSQDQDKAGAPAVVSESVDTPITITGYTDFGKGNPYFLKKGDKIAVITPSAIPDEKKIEDTMNGLKKWGYVPVKGKYVSVEERTLENCIEDLRWALSDPELKAVFCVRGGYAASEVMDVFSLSEIKKANKPIIGYSDITTYLSAWTMADLMSIHAPMSGSFDQVSEDSANAVERSLRGEIPAYRCQGSKYDIQGSAEGMLIGGNLATLTGVLNTVYDCTKTDKPYILFLEETEEDYEHIHRFLTILKHRGVLDKAEGIIFGEWVDFPEYCETYNGNSRGGEFKSVADMISREFLSDWDKPVAFGFPAGHGDVNYPLLIGAEMKLHVGEDSFTMEWVAGH
;
A
#
# COMPACT_ATOMS: atom_id res chain seq x y z
N MET A 1 -28.27 60.81 -42.58
CA MET A 1 -29.57 60.31 -43.13
C MET A 1 -29.31 58.97 -43.76
N LYS A 2 -29.69 57.93 -43.10
CA LYS A 2 -30.06 56.60 -43.61
C LYS A 2 -30.38 55.73 -42.37
N LYS A 3 -31.64 55.33 -42.30
CA LYS A 3 -32.23 54.43 -41.32
C LYS A 3 -31.62 53.04 -41.46
N TYR A 4 -31.20 52.45 -40.35
CA TYR A 4 -31.01 51.01 -40.28
C TYR A 4 -32.13 50.41 -39.42
N GLN A 5 -32.89 49.58 -40.06
CA GLN A 5 -33.94 48.77 -39.43
C GLN A 5 -33.24 47.61 -38.68
N LEU A 6 -33.59 47.48 -37.37
CA LEU A 6 -33.31 46.27 -36.64
C LEU A 6 -34.33 45.18 -37.02
N LEU A 7 -33.85 44.10 -37.58
CA LEU A 7 -34.59 42.85 -37.68
C LEU A 7 -34.49 42.12 -36.36
N PHE A 8 -35.62 42.01 -35.67
CA PHE A 8 -35.77 41.05 -34.57
C PHE A 8 -36.02 39.64 -35.16
N ILE A 9 -35.06 38.75 -34.98
CA ILE A 9 -35.26 37.32 -35.25
C ILE A 9 -35.69 36.70 -33.92
N SER A 10 -36.98 36.35 -33.82
CA SER A 10 -37.52 35.55 -32.72
C SER A 10 -37.07 34.11 -32.90
N PHE A 11 -36.18 33.65 -32.04
CA PHE A 11 -35.87 32.24 -31.92
C PHE A 11 -36.94 31.57 -31.06
N ILE A 12 -37.81 30.80 -31.70
CA ILE A 12 -38.76 29.92 -30.98
C ILE A 12 -37.94 28.70 -30.54
N ILE A 13 -37.65 28.63 -29.24
CA ILE A 13 -37.09 27.42 -28.62
C ILE A 13 -38.24 26.43 -28.44
N LEU A 14 -38.26 25.42 -29.31
CA LEU A 14 -39.15 24.26 -29.17
C LEU A 14 -38.59 23.39 -28.04
N LEU A 15 -39.16 23.49 -26.84
CA LEU A 15 -38.91 22.55 -25.75
C LEU A 15 -39.50 21.18 -26.13
N SER A 16 -38.71 20.28 -26.66
CA SER A 16 -39.07 18.87 -26.73
C SER A 16 -38.89 18.28 -25.32
N VAL A 17 -39.99 18.15 -24.60
CA VAL A 17 -40.08 17.35 -23.39
C VAL A 17 -39.92 15.89 -23.82
N VAL A 18 -38.71 15.37 -23.71
CA VAL A 18 -38.46 13.93 -23.76
C VAL A 18 -38.97 13.40 -22.43
N ALA A 19 -40.14 12.81 -22.44
CA ALA A 19 -40.62 12.00 -21.34
C ALA A 19 -39.69 10.78 -21.26
N PHE A 20 -38.80 10.80 -20.29
CA PHE A 20 -38.14 9.55 -19.85
C PHE A 20 -39.24 8.70 -19.22
N ALA A 21 -39.75 7.77 -20.00
CA ALA A 21 -40.46 6.63 -19.43
C ALA A 21 -39.46 5.93 -18.53
N SER A 22 -39.62 6.04 -17.21
CA SER A 22 -38.98 5.20 -16.25
C SER A 22 -39.46 3.77 -16.53
N CYS A 23 -38.65 3.03 -17.28
CA CYS A 23 -38.77 1.58 -17.32
C CYS A 23 -38.29 1.11 -15.96
N SER A 24 -39.22 1.01 -15.00
CA SER A 24 -39.03 0.21 -13.80
C SER A 24 -39.03 -1.26 -14.26
N GLN A 25 -37.91 -1.72 -14.76
CA GLN A 25 -37.63 -3.15 -14.71
C GLN A 25 -37.35 -3.42 -13.23
N ASP A 26 -38.25 -4.19 -12.61
CA ASP A 26 -37.92 -5.03 -11.47
C ASP A 26 -36.79 -5.95 -11.93
N GLN A 27 -35.56 -5.46 -11.81
CA GLN A 27 -34.42 -6.35 -11.77
C GLN A 27 -34.54 -7.03 -10.40
N ASP A 28 -34.95 -8.30 -10.46
CA ASP A 28 -34.68 -9.24 -9.39
C ASP A 28 -33.29 -8.90 -8.84
N LYS A 29 -33.23 -8.62 -7.53
CA LYS A 29 -31.98 -8.44 -6.82
C LYS A 29 -31.21 -9.75 -6.91
N ALA A 30 -30.48 -9.97 -7.99
CA ALA A 30 -29.35 -10.85 -7.99
C ALA A 30 -28.48 -10.34 -6.81
N GLY A 31 -28.31 -11.18 -5.79
CA GLY A 31 -27.51 -10.81 -4.62
C GLY A 31 -26.16 -10.26 -5.11
N ALA A 32 -25.66 -9.23 -4.45
CA ALA A 32 -24.30 -8.76 -4.72
C ALA A 32 -23.36 -9.99 -4.71
N PRO A 33 -22.41 -10.08 -5.65
CA PRO A 33 -21.47 -11.19 -5.66
C PRO A 33 -20.83 -11.33 -4.29
N ALA A 34 -20.63 -12.58 -3.85
CA ALA A 34 -19.97 -12.82 -2.58
C ALA A 34 -18.55 -12.18 -2.65
N VAL A 35 -18.22 -11.42 -1.61
CA VAL A 35 -16.88 -10.89 -1.45
C VAL A 35 -16.02 -11.99 -0.87
N VAL A 36 -14.88 -12.30 -1.47
CA VAL A 36 -13.91 -13.28 -1.00
C VAL A 36 -12.61 -12.60 -0.65
N SER A 37 -11.98 -13.10 0.39
CA SER A 37 -10.62 -12.75 0.74
C SER A 37 -9.77 -14.00 0.54
N GLU A 38 -8.74 -13.90 -0.28
CA GLU A 38 -7.68 -14.90 -0.35
C GLU A 38 -6.65 -14.60 0.77
N SER A 39 -7.15 -14.29 1.99
CA SER A 39 -6.33 -14.34 3.19
C SER A 39 -6.06 -15.80 3.46
N VAL A 40 -4.88 -16.24 3.13
CA VAL A 40 -4.45 -17.57 3.49
C VAL A 40 -4.08 -17.51 4.97
N ASP A 41 -4.66 -18.41 5.80
CA ASP A 41 -4.07 -18.77 7.10
C ASP A 41 -2.69 -19.42 6.82
N THR A 42 -1.79 -18.66 6.22
CA THR A 42 -0.45 -19.13 5.91
C THR A 42 0.31 -19.22 7.22
N PRO A 43 0.63 -20.42 7.70
CA PRO A 43 1.42 -20.55 8.91
C PRO A 43 2.73 -19.79 8.72
N ILE A 44 2.92 -18.79 9.58
CA ILE A 44 4.11 -17.94 9.60
C ILE A 44 4.84 -18.14 10.92
N THR A 45 6.15 -18.13 10.86
CA THR A 45 7.01 -18.18 12.05
C THR A 45 8.08 -17.11 11.92
N ILE A 46 8.25 -16.29 12.97
CA ILE A 46 9.40 -15.42 13.10
C ILE A 46 10.59 -16.28 13.53
N THR A 47 11.56 -16.44 12.64
CA THR A 47 12.74 -17.30 12.87
C THR A 47 13.88 -16.58 13.59
N GLY A 48 13.83 -15.27 13.66
CA GLY A 48 14.84 -14.42 14.29
C GLY A 48 14.60 -12.94 14.00
N TYR A 49 15.58 -12.13 14.33
CA TYR A 49 15.55 -10.68 14.08
C TYR A 49 16.92 -10.22 13.60
N THR A 50 16.93 -9.40 12.55
CA THR A 50 18.13 -8.69 12.10
C THR A 50 18.16 -7.31 12.75
N ASP A 51 19.27 -6.95 13.39
CA ASP A 51 19.42 -5.71 14.11
C ASP A 51 20.00 -4.61 13.22
N PHE A 52 19.14 -3.72 12.76
CA PHE A 52 19.48 -2.46 12.07
C PHE A 52 19.59 -1.28 13.02
N GLY A 53 19.07 -1.43 14.24
CA GLY A 53 18.96 -0.34 15.22
C GLY A 53 20.25 -0.07 16.00
N LYS A 54 21.15 -1.04 16.07
CA LYS A 54 22.38 -0.92 16.88
C LYS A 54 23.30 0.18 16.35
N GLY A 55 23.35 1.26 17.11
CA GLY A 55 24.18 2.43 16.74
C GLY A 55 23.61 3.30 15.62
N ASN A 56 22.46 2.96 15.09
CA ASN A 56 21.79 3.69 14.02
C ASN A 56 20.70 4.63 14.60
N PRO A 57 20.89 5.95 14.57
CA PRO A 57 19.94 6.90 15.12
C PRO A 57 18.65 7.05 14.30
N TYR A 58 18.55 6.40 13.17
CA TYR A 58 17.36 6.33 12.34
C TYR A 58 16.21 5.58 13.03
N PHE A 59 16.54 4.55 13.82
CA PHE A 59 15.56 3.76 14.54
C PHE A 59 15.30 4.30 15.96
N LEU A 60 14.11 4.01 16.46
CA LEU A 60 13.57 4.61 17.67
C LEU A 60 14.14 4.00 18.95
N LYS A 61 14.13 4.81 20.01
CA LYS A 61 14.37 4.40 21.39
C LYS A 61 13.15 4.72 22.23
N LYS A 62 12.96 3.98 23.33
CA LYS A 62 11.91 4.31 24.30
C LYS A 62 12.05 5.77 24.76
N GLY A 63 10.92 6.48 24.80
CA GLY A 63 10.85 7.91 25.08
C GLY A 63 10.95 8.83 23.88
N ASP A 64 11.28 8.30 22.68
CA ASP A 64 11.30 9.10 21.46
C ASP A 64 9.90 9.61 21.09
N LYS A 65 9.83 10.82 20.54
CA LYS A 65 8.61 11.43 20.06
C LYS A 65 8.30 10.95 18.64
N ILE A 66 7.06 10.55 18.41
CA ILE A 66 6.54 10.09 17.13
C ILE A 66 5.44 11.03 16.66
N ALA A 67 5.55 11.59 15.46
CA ALA A 67 4.45 12.32 14.85
C ALA A 67 3.32 11.34 14.49
N VAL A 68 2.10 11.63 14.90
CA VAL A 68 0.90 10.90 14.52
C VAL A 68 0.10 11.79 13.59
N ILE A 69 0.02 11.40 12.31
CA ILE A 69 -0.63 12.20 11.25
C ILE A 69 -1.62 11.36 10.44
N THR A 70 -2.46 12.05 9.69
CA THR A 70 -3.43 11.45 8.76
C THR A 70 -3.23 12.01 7.36
N PRO A 71 -2.15 11.63 6.67
CA PRO A 71 -1.75 12.27 5.41
C PRO A 71 -2.56 11.77 4.19
N SER A 72 -3.58 10.94 4.42
CA SER A 72 -4.47 10.38 3.42
C SER A 72 -5.93 10.62 3.83
N ALA A 73 -6.78 9.59 4.03
CA ALA A 73 -8.16 9.80 4.47
C ALA A 73 -8.27 10.17 5.96
N ILE A 74 -9.41 10.74 6.34
CA ILE A 74 -9.73 11.08 7.73
C ILE A 74 -10.16 9.79 8.44
N PRO A 75 -9.50 9.38 9.54
CA PRO A 75 -9.95 8.27 10.37
C PRO A 75 -11.04 8.74 11.33
N ASP A 76 -11.76 7.80 11.93
CA ASP A 76 -12.57 8.10 13.11
C ASP A 76 -11.66 8.41 14.34
N GLU A 77 -12.21 9.14 15.33
CA GLU A 77 -11.45 9.57 16.51
C GLU A 77 -10.94 8.38 17.32
N LYS A 78 -11.70 7.26 17.36
CA LYS A 78 -11.27 6.05 18.06
C LYS A 78 -9.96 5.51 17.49
N LYS A 79 -9.79 5.49 16.17
CA LYS A 79 -8.53 5.05 15.54
C LYS A 79 -7.35 5.93 15.91
N ILE A 80 -7.58 7.23 16.05
CA ILE A 80 -6.54 8.16 16.51
C ILE A 80 -6.14 7.86 17.96
N GLU A 81 -7.14 7.70 18.84
CA GLU A 81 -6.92 7.37 20.25
C GLU A 81 -6.20 6.03 20.41
N ASP A 82 -6.63 5.00 19.68
CA ASP A 82 -6.01 3.67 19.69
C ASP A 82 -4.53 3.74 19.27
N THR A 83 -4.20 4.53 18.23
CA THR A 83 -2.80 4.77 17.85
C THR A 83 -2.01 5.42 18.97
N MET A 84 -2.54 6.53 19.51
CA MET A 84 -1.88 7.27 20.56
C MET A 84 -1.62 6.38 21.78
N ASN A 85 -2.60 5.55 22.14
CA ASN A 85 -2.51 4.64 23.27
C ASN A 85 -1.55 3.47 23.01
N GLY A 86 -1.61 2.88 21.81
CA GLY A 86 -0.68 1.81 21.41
C GLY A 86 0.77 2.25 21.43
N LEU A 87 1.08 3.40 20.86
CA LEU A 87 2.43 3.96 20.88
C LEU A 87 2.92 4.28 22.31
N LYS A 88 2.03 4.79 23.17
CA LYS A 88 2.36 4.99 24.61
C LYS A 88 2.63 3.67 25.33
N LYS A 89 1.80 2.64 25.07
CA LYS A 89 1.99 1.29 25.62
C LYS A 89 3.34 0.71 25.22
N TRP A 90 3.81 1.02 24.02
CA TRP A 90 5.14 0.64 23.53
C TRP A 90 6.27 1.54 24.08
N GLY A 91 5.95 2.53 24.90
CA GLY A 91 6.93 3.38 25.58
C GLY A 91 7.43 4.57 24.76
N TYR A 92 6.71 4.95 23.70
CA TYR A 92 7.00 6.16 22.92
C TYR A 92 6.15 7.35 23.38
N VAL A 93 6.47 8.54 22.88
CA VAL A 93 5.73 9.79 23.13
C VAL A 93 5.05 10.21 21.82
N PRO A 94 3.81 9.76 21.56
CA PRO A 94 3.11 10.18 20.36
C PRO A 94 2.69 11.65 20.46
N VAL A 95 2.93 12.41 19.40
CA VAL A 95 2.56 13.81 19.26
C VAL A 95 1.58 13.93 18.08
N LYS A 96 0.36 14.32 18.37
CA LYS A 96 -0.71 14.44 17.39
C LYS A 96 -0.50 15.67 16.50
N GLY A 97 -0.57 15.51 15.17
CA GLY A 97 -0.60 16.60 14.22
C GLY A 97 -1.78 17.53 14.46
N LYS A 98 -1.63 18.77 14.05
CA LYS A 98 -2.62 19.84 14.31
C LYS A 98 -3.99 19.52 13.69
N TYR A 99 -4.01 18.86 12.52
CA TYR A 99 -5.21 18.63 11.74
C TYR A 99 -5.72 17.20 11.77
N VAL A 100 -5.15 16.34 12.58
CA VAL A 100 -5.48 14.90 12.64
C VAL A 100 -6.96 14.65 12.96
N SER A 101 -7.57 15.46 13.82
CA SER A 101 -8.98 15.34 14.25
C SER A 101 -9.90 16.39 13.63
N VAL A 102 -9.54 17.02 12.51
CA VAL A 102 -10.37 18.05 11.86
C VAL A 102 -11.29 17.38 10.84
N GLU A 103 -12.61 17.49 11.04
CA GLU A 103 -13.62 16.86 10.18
C GLU A 103 -13.57 17.36 8.73
N GLU A 104 -13.35 18.64 8.50
CA GLU A 104 -13.24 19.27 7.18
C GLU A 104 -11.76 19.51 6.83
N ARG A 105 -10.96 18.45 6.88
CA ARG A 105 -9.55 18.55 6.58
C ARG A 105 -9.30 18.74 5.09
N THR A 106 -8.52 19.74 4.73
CA THR A 106 -8.11 20.01 3.35
C THR A 106 -6.80 19.33 2.98
N LEU A 107 -6.46 19.32 1.71
CA LEU A 107 -5.17 18.86 1.22
C LEU A 107 -4.02 19.65 1.87
N GLU A 108 -4.17 20.98 2.01
CA GLU A 108 -3.19 21.85 2.66
C GLU A 108 -2.94 21.47 4.12
N ASN A 109 -4.00 21.05 4.83
CA ASN A 109 -3.87 20.56 6.21
C ASN A 109 -3.02 19.29 6.30
N CYS A 110 -3.18 18.37 5.35
CA CYS A 110 -2.34 17.16 5.26
C CYS A 110 -0.88 17.52 4.99
N ILE A 111 -0.65 18.46 4.06
CA ILE A 111 0.67 18.98 3.71
C ILE A 111 1.33 19.66 4.91
N GLU A 112 0.58 20.48 5.65
CA GLU A 112 1.10 21.19 6.83
C GLU A 112 1.53 20.21 7.93
N ASP A 113 0.67 19.19 8.24
CA ASP A 113 1.00 18.17 9.24
C ASP A 113 2.22 17.33 8.83
N LEU A 114 2.31 16.91 7.56
CA LEU A 114 3.48 16.16 7.10
C LEU A 114 4.75 17.02 7.11
N ARG A 115 4.67 18.28 6.67
CA ARG A 115 5.81 19.21 6.69
C ARG A 115 6.31 19.45 8.10
N TRP A 116 5.41 19.63 9.08
CA TRP A 116 5.74 19.71 10.47
C TRP A 116 6.42 18.43 10.96
N ALA A 117 5.84 17.26 10.67
CA ALA A 117 6.41 15.97 11.09
C ALA A 117 7.84 15.76 10.55
N LEU A 118 8.12 16.21 9.32
CA LEU A 118 9.45 16.11 8.71
C LEU A 118 10.44 17.13 9.28
N SER A 119 10.00 18.37 9.54
CA SER A 119 10.88 19.49 9.90
C SER A 119 11.21 19.60 11.40
N ASP A 120 10.33 19.11 12.29
CA ASP A 120 10.55 19.19 13.74
C ASP A 120 11.63 18.20 14.18
N PRO A 121 12.80 18.67 14.69
CA PRO A 121 13.92 17.78 15.05
C PRO A 121 13.66 16.92 16.30
N GLU A 122 12.64 17.25 17.09
CA GLU A 122 12.26 16.45 18.25
C GLU A 122 11.52 15.17 17.87
N LEU A 123 10.83 15.16 16.72
CA LEU A 123 10.14 14.01 16.19
C LEU A 123 11.12 13.05 15.52
N LYS A 124 11.01 11.76 15.82
CA LYS A 124 11.94 10.73 15.34
C LYS A 124 11.35 9.81 14.28
N ALA A 125 10.04 9.76 14.16
CA ALA A 125 9.33 8.98 13.14
C ALA A 125 7.99 9.63 12.80
N VAL A 126 7.40 9.19 11.70
CA VAL A 126 6.07 9.58 11.23
C VAL A 126 5.19 8.34 11.22
N PHE A 127 4.16 8.31 12.03
CA PHE A 127 3.18 7.23 12.09
C PHE A 127 1.87 7.68 11.44
N CYS A 128 1.45 6.98 10.36
CA CYS A 128 0.22 7.26 9.64
C CYS A 128 -0.94 6.50 10.29
N VAL A 129 -2.06 7.19 10.56
CA VAL A 129 -3.20 6.58 11.24
C VAL A 129 -4.09 5.78 10.29
N ARG A 130 -4.15 6.20 9.02
CA ARG A 130 -5.02 5.59 8.00
C ARG A 130 -4.47 5.83 6.61
N GLY A 131 -4.69 4.86 5.73
CA GLY A 131 -4.63 5.01 4.28
C GLY A 131 -5.88 5.69 3.72
N GLY A 132 -6.25 5.34 2.50
CA GLY A 132 -7.42 5.88 1.82
C GLY A 132 -7.07 6.41 0.44
N TYR A 133 -7.24 7.72 0.22
CA TYR A 133 -6.92 8.39 -1.04
C TYR A 133 -6.48 9.83 -0.75
N ALA A 134 -5.35 10.23 -1.20
CA ALA A 134 -4.80 11.60 -1.29
C ALA A 134 -3.25 11.63 -1.17
N ALA A 135 -2.60 10.51 -0.85
CA ALA A 135 -1.15 10.50 -0.61
C ALA A 135 -0.36 11.05 -1.81
N SER A 136 -0.77 10.74 -3.04
CA SER A 136 -0.12 11.24 -4.26
C SER A 136 -0.21 12.77 -4.37
N GLU A 137 -1.39 13.35 -4.08
CA GLU A 137 -1.60 14.80 -4.13
C GLU A 137 -0.80 15.53 -3.04
N VAL A 138 -0.73 14.94 -1.83
CA VAL A 138 0.10 15.47 -0.74
C VAL A 138 1.58 15.44 -1.13
N MET A 139 2.03 14.38 -1.79
CA MET A 139 3.44 14.23 -2.18
C MET A 139 3.87 15.20 -3.28
N ASP A 140 2.97 15.71 -4.11
CA ASP A 140 3.30 16.63 -5.22
C ASP A 140 4.06 17.90 -4.80
N VAL A 141 3.98 18.27 -3.52
CA VAL A 141 4.65 19.47 -2.99
C VAL A 141 5.91 19.18 -2.16
N PHE A 142 6.33 17.92 -2.08
CA PHE A 142 7.55 17.52 -1.36
C PHE A 142 8.65 17.10 -2.34
N SER A 143 9.87 17.47 -2.05
CA SER A 143 11.04 16.99 -2.79
C SER A 143 11.70 15.81 -2.07
N LEU A 144 12.33 14.92 -2.84
CA LEU A 144 13.13 13.82 -2.26
C LEU A 144 14.22 14.33 -1.34
N SER A 145 14.76 15.55 -1.60
CA SER A 145 15.78 16.17 -0.75
C SER A 145 15.25 16.60 0.61
N GLU A 146 13.99 17.07 0.70
CA GLU A 146 13.33 17.38 1.98
C GLU A 146 13.12 16.10 2.80
N ILE A 147 12.64 15.04 2.16
CA ILE A 147 12.45 13.73 2.78
C ILE A 147 13.79 13.18 3.30
N LYS A 148 14.82 13.17 2.44
CA LYS A 148 16.17 12.70 2.80
C LYS A 148 16.76 13.50 3.98
N LYS A 149 16.59 14.83 3.99
CA LYS A 149 17.07 15.71 5.06
C LYS A 149 16.35 15.45 6.39
N ALA A 150 15.06 15.13 6.36
CA ALA A 150 14.29 14.79 7.55
C ALA A 150 14.86 13.54 8.25
N ASN A 151 15.33 12.56 7.47
CA ASN A 151 15.97 11.33 7.93
C ASN A 151 15.18 10.62 9.05
N LYS A 152 13.89 10.38 8.80
CA LYS A 152 12.94 9.76 9.73
C LYS A 152 12.20 8.63 9.03
N PRO A 153 11.96 7.48 9.66
CA PRO A 153 11.10 6.46 9.10
C PRO A 153 9.64 6.93 9.06
N ILE A 154 8.93 6.50 8.01
CA ILE A 154 7.47 6.60 7.93
C ILE A 154 6.88 5.21 8.05
N ILE A 155 5.73 5.10 8.72
CA ILE A 155 5.08 3.83 9.05
C ILE A 155 3.64 3.85 8.54
N GLY A 156 3.23 2.81 7.82
CA GLY A 156 1.88 2.61 7.32
C GLY A 156 1.84 1.69 6.11
N TYR A 157 0.66 1.47 5.54
CA TYR A 157 0.39 0.64 4.37
C TYR A 157 -0.78 1.21 3.54
N SER A 158 -1.26 0.49 2.53
CA SER A 158 -2.36 0.97 1.68
C SER A 158 -1.93 2.20 0.86
N ASP A 159 -2.70 3.29 0.83
CA ASP A 159 -2.36 4.55 0.17
C ASP A 159 -0.99 5.13 0.63
N ILE A 160 -0.52 4.74 1.83
CA ILE A 160 0.81 5.12 2.33
C ILE A 160 1.94 4.52 1.47
N THR A 161 1.66 3.56 0.60
CA THR A 161 2.61 3.04 -0.40
C THR A 161 3.24 4.16 -1.24
N THR A 162 2.51 5.25 -1.53
CA THR A 162 3.07 6.45 -2.16
C THR A 162 4.26 7.02 -1.39
N TYR A 163 4.13 7.11 -0.06
CA TYR A 163 5.21 7.61 0.81
C TYR A 163 6.33 6.58 0.93
N LEU A 164 6.01 5.27 1.07
CA LEU A 164 7.03 4.22 1.13
C LEU A 164 7.91 4.24 -0.12
N SER A 165 7.29 4.43 -1.29
CA SER A 165 7.99 4.59 -2.57
C SER A 165 8.88 5.83 -2.60
N ALA A 166 8.37 6.98 -2.13
CA ALA A 166 9.14 8.22 -2.06
C ALA A 166 10.33 8.13 -1.09
N TRP A 167 10.16 7.46 0.06
CA TRP A 167 11.25 7.21 1.02
C TRP A 167 12.35 6.37 0.39
N THR A 168 11.97 5.30 -0.32
CA THR A 168 12.93 4.49 -1.08
C THR A 168 13.72 5.33 -2.08
N MET A 169 13.07 6.22 -2.84
CA MET A 169 13.74 7.12 -3.79
C MET A 169 14.59 8.20 -3.11
N ALA A 170 14.33 8.48 -1.83
CA ALA A 170 15.17 9.37 -1.00
C ALA A 170 16.34 8.63 -0.32
N ASP A 171 16.59 7.36 -0.64
CA ASP A 171 17.55 6.46 0.03
C ASP A 171 17.27 6.30 1.53
N LEU A 172 16.00 6.24 1.91
CA LEU A 172 15.56 5.97 3.28
C LEU A 172 14.73 4.70 3.33
N MET A 173 14.77 4.03 4.47
CA MET A 173 13.89 2.90 4.77
C MET A 173 12.55 3.39 5.31
N SER A 174 11.51 2.60 5.10
CA SER A 174 10.18 2.82 5.66
C SER A 174 9.58 1.50 6.11
N ILE A 175 8.53 1.54 6.92
CA ILE A 175 7.95 0.31 7.48
C ILE A 175 6.52 0.18 6.94
N HIS A 176 6.32 -0.79 6.03
CA HIS A 176 4.98 -1.27 5.71
C HIS A 176 4.48 -2.04 6.93
N ALA A 177 3.44 -1.55 7.57
CA ALA A 177 2.94 -2.12 8.82
C ALA A 177 1.50 -1.70 9.07
N PRO A 178 0.75 -2.48 9.89
CA PRO A 178 -0.58 -2.11 10.31
C PRO A 178 -0.61 -0.71 10.93
N MET A 179 -1.66 0.02 10.60
CA MET A 179 -2.00 1.33 11.14
C MET A 179 -3.03 1.18 12.27
N SER A 180 -3.26 2.21 13.03
CA SER A 180 -3.92 2.18 14.33
C SER A 180 -5.27 1.49 14.44
N GLY A 181 -6.07 1.45 13.41
CA GLY A 181 -7.35 0.73 13.47
C GLY A 181 -7.18 -0.78 13.47
N SER A 182 -5.97 -1.25 13.20
CA SER A 182 -5.62 -2.65 13.03
C SER A 182 -4.90 -3.26 14.25
N PHE A 183 -4.39 -2.47 15.23
CA PHE A 183 -3.65 -3.03 16.36
C PHE A 183 -4.47 -3.99 17.24
N ASP A 184 -5.78 -3.73 17.37
CA ASP A 184 -6.68 -4.65 18.06
C ASP A 184 -7.18 -5.79 17.16
N GLN A 185 -6.94 -5.70 15.86
CA GLN A 185 -7.37 -6.67 14.85
C GLN A 185 -6.24 -7.59 14.39
N VAL A 186 -4.97 -7.18 14.56
CA VAL A 186 -3.81 -8.02 14.23
C VAL A 186 -3.42 -8.91 15.39
N SER A 187 -2.72 -10.01 15.10
CA SER A 187 -2.20 -10.91 16.12
C SER A 187 -1.22 -10.20 17.06
N GLU A 188 -1.08 -10.68 18.30
CA GLU A 188 -0.10 -10.16 19.26
C GLU A 188 1.32 -10.27 18.71
N ASP A 189 1.64 -11.32 17.97
CA ASP A 189 2.95 -11.51 17.34
C ASP A 189 3.22 -10.45 16.27
N SER A 190 2.22 -10.11 15.45
CA SER A 190 2.34 -9.03 14.48
C SER A 190 2.56 -7.67 15.17
N ALA A 191 1.75 -7.35 16.18
CA ALA A 191 1.90 -6.10 16.94
C ALA A 191 3.28 -5.98 17.61
N ASN A 192 3.80 -7.08 18.20
CA ASN A 192 5.14 -7.14 18.78
C ASN A 192 6.23 -6.99 17.71
N ALA A 193 6.03 -7.58 16.53
CA ALA A 193 6.95 -7.44 15.41
C ALA A 193 7.04 -5.98 14.92
N VAL A 194 5.91 -5.26 14.87
CA VAL A 194 5.88 -3.82 14.54
C VAL A 194 6.67 -3.03 15.59
N GLU A 195 6.41 -3.23 16.87
CA GLU A 195 7.12 -2.53 17.95
C GLU A 195 8.64 -2.73 17.87
N ARG A 196 9.07 -3.96 17.60
CA ARG A 196 10.48 -4.30 17.43
C ARG A 196 11.07 -3.65 16.17
N SER A 197 10.31 -3.63 15.07
CA SER A 197 10.74 -2.99 13.82
C SER A 197 10.97 -1.49 13.98
N LEU A 198 10.18 -0.81 14.80
CA LEU A 198 10.40 0.61 15.13
C LEU A 198 11.78 0.83 15.78
N ARG A 199 12.30 -0.16 16.51
CA ARG A 199 13.64 -0.12 17.11
C ARG A 199 14.75 -0.63 16.19
N GLY A 200 14.41 -1.05 14.98
CA GLY A 200 15.33 -1.62 14.01
C GLY A 200 15.63 -3.10 14.20
N GLU A 201 14.87 -3.81 15.03
CA GLU A 201 14.91 -5.26 15.14
C GLU A 201 13.91 -5.85 14.14
N ILE A 202 14.36 -6.10 12.93
CA ILE A 202 13.49 -6.51 11.82
C ILE A 202 13.33 -8.02 11.81
N PRO A 203 12.07 -8.54 11.84
CA PRO A 203 11.83 -9.97 11.92
C PRO A 203 12.19 -10.68 10.61
N ALA A 204 12.87 -11.82 10.74
CA ALA A 204 13.04 -12.78 9.66
C ALA A 204 11.87 -13.76 9.70
N TYR A 205 11.36 -14.13 8.53
CA TYR A 205 10.15 -14.92 8.40
C TYR A 205 10.39 -16.27 7.73
N ARG A 206 9.63 -17.27 8.15
CA ARG A 206 9.40 -18.50 7.42
C ARG A 206 7.91 -18.71 7.29
N CYS A 207 7.44 -18.84 6.05
CA CYS A 207 6.03 -19.04 5.71
C CYS A 207 5.84 -20.39 5.01
N GLN A 208 4.66 -20.97 5.14
CA GLN A 208 4.28 -22.13 4.36
C GLN A 208 4.20 -21.73 2.88
N GLY A 209 4.67 -22.60 1.99
CA GLY A 209 4.64 -22.38 0.55
C GLY A 209 3.23 -22.59 -0.04
N SER A 210 3.01 -21.92 -1.15
CA SER A 210 1.85 -22.06 -2.02
C SER A 210 2.17 -22.95 -3.21
N LYS A 211 1.17 -23.64 -3.77
CA LYS A 211 1.32 -24.39 -5.03
C LYS A 211 1.64 -23.50 -6.25
N TYR A 212 1.52 -22.19 -6.10
CA TYR A 212 1.83 -21.20 -7.14
C TYR A 212 3.23 -20.61 -7.00
N ASP A 213 3.95 -21.00 -5.94
CA ASP A 213 5.32 -20.52 -5.72
C ASP A 213 6.26 -20.99 -6.83
N ILE A 214 7.23 -20.16 -7.15
CA ILE A 214 8.34 -20.50 -8.06
C ILE A 214 9.62 -20.57 -7.23
N GLN A 215 10.23 -21.75 -7.18
CA GLN A 215 11.40 -22.01 -6.36
C GLN A 215 12.60 -21.21 -6.84
N GLY A 216 13.45 -20.82 -5.90
CA GLY A 216 14.68 -20.11 -6.19
C GLY A 216 15.14 -19.25 -5.03
N SER A 217 16.18 -18.48 -5.27
CA SER A 217 16.72 -17.52 -4.30
C SER A 217 17.01 -16.19 -4.99
N ALA A 218 16.70 -15.11 -4.33
CA ALA A 218 17.02 -13.77 -4.77
C ALA A 218 17.52 -12.91 -3.60
N GLU A 219 18.32 -11.92 -3.93
CA GLU A 219 18.76 -10.88 -2.99
C GLU A 219 18.56 -9.52 -3.67
N GLY A 220 18.02 -8.56 -2.93
CA GLY A 220 17.75 -7.22 -3.44
C GLY A 220 17.00 -6.36 -2.44
N MET A 221 16.85 -5.11 -2.78
CA MET A 221 16.11 -4.15 -1.98
C MET A 221 14.60 -4.44 -2.05
N LEU A 222 13.92 -4.58 -0.92
CA LEU A 222 12.47 -4.74 -0.92
C LEU A 222 11.80 -3.41 -1.28
N ILE A 223 10.96 -3.44 -2.33
CA ILE A 223 10.15 -2.30 -2.76
C ILE A 223 8.70 -2.74 -2.98
N GLY A 224 7.77 -1.79 -3.03
CA GLY A 224 6.38 -2.06 -3.34
C GLY A 224 5.42 -1.75 -2.21
N GLY A 225 4.30 -2.48 -2.15
CA GLY A 225 3.18 -2.30 -1.24
C GLY A 225 1.85 -2.56 -1.96
N ASN A 226 0.84 -1.69 -1.74
CA ASN A 226 -0.44 -1.79 -2.43
C ASN A 226 -0.28 -1.58 -3.94
N LEU A 227 -0.83 -2.51 -4.74
CA LEU A 227 -0.64 -2.58 -6.18
C LEU A 227 -1.23 -1.38 -6.92
N ALA A 228 -2.47 -1.00 -6.62
CA ALA A 228 -3.14 0.14 -7.24
C ALA A 228 -2.38 1.45 -6.95
N THR A 229 -2.01 1.65 -5.69
CA THR A 229 -1.25 2.82 -5.25
C THR A 229 0.14 2.88 -5.90
N LEU A 230 0.85 1.74 -5.98
CA LEU A 230 2.15 1.67 -6.65
C LEU A 230 2.03 2.04 -8.13
N THR A 231 0.99 1.56 -8.83
CA THR A 231 0.79 1.91 -10.23
C THR A 231 0.52 3.41 -10.42
N GLY A 232 -0.09 4.06 -9.43
CA GLY A 232 -0.35 5.50 -9.43
C GLY A 232 0.90 6.37 -9.37
N VAL A 233 2.01 5.86 -8.80
CA VAL A 233 3.27 6.63 -8.71
C VAL A 233 4.27 6.34 -9.84
N LEU A 234 3.97 5.40 -10.72
CA LEU A 234 4.86 5.05 -11.84
C LEU A 234 5.19 6.28 -12.70
N ASN A 235 6.45 6.38 -13.08
CA ASN A 235 7.03 7.52 -13.83
C ASN A 235 7.07 8.86 -13.12
N THR A 236 6.62 8.97 -11.90
CA THR A 236 6.86 10.16 -11.07
C THR A 236 8.31 10.20 -10.57
N VAL A 237 8.65 11.23 -9.80
CA VAL A 237 9.94 11.31 -9.10
C VAL A 237 10.00 10.35 -7.89
N TYR A 238 8.84 9.85 -7.47
CA TYR A 238 8.68 8.93 -6.33
C TYR A 238 8.65 7.45 -6.74
N ASP A 239 8.75 7.14 -8.01
CA ASP A 239 8.66 5.79 -8.56
C ASP A 239 9.86 4.93 -8.14
N CYS A 240 9.70 4.14 -7.08
CA CYS A 240 10.76 3.27 -6.55
C CYS A 240 11.21 2.18 -7.54
N THR A 241 10.40 1.88 -8.56
CA THR A 241 10.76 0.89 -9.58
C THR A 241 11.84 1.39 -10.56
N LYS A 242 12.16 2.70 -10.49
CA LYS A 242 13.28 3.32 -11.24
C LYS A 242 14.63 3.18 -10.56
N THR A 243 14.70 2.53 -9.41
CA THR A 243 15.99 2.26 -8.77
C THR A 243 16.91 1.49 -9.71
N ASP A 244 18.22 1.79 -9.66
CA ASP A 244 19.25 1.04 -10.36
C ASP A 244 19.74 -0.19 -9.55
N LYS A 245 19.26 -0.34 -8.30
CA LYS A 245 19.59 -1.48 -7.44
C LYS A 245 18.75 -2.69 -7.81
N PRO A 246 19.28 -3.92 -7.70
CA PRO A 246 18.45 -5.13 -7.73
C PRO A 246 17.35 -5.03 -6.67
N TYR A 247 16.13 -5.46 -7.01
CA TYR A 247 15.02 -5.38 -6.07
C TYR A 247 14.14 -6.62 -6.06
N ILE A 248 13.53 -6.86 -4.91
CA ILE A 248 12.43 -7.81 -4.72
C ILE A 248 11.15 -6.99 -4.62
N LEU A 249 10.14 -7.36 -5.42
CA LEU A 249 8.87 -6.63 -5.50
C LEU A 249 7.85 -7.25 -4.54
N PHE A 250 7.31 -6.47 -3.62
CA PHE A 250 6.20 -6.85 -2.76
C PHE A 250 4.90 -6.20 -3.25
N LEU A 251 3.83 -6.99 -3.40
CA LEU A 251 2.52 -6.52 -3.88
C LEU A 251 1.40 -7.15 -3.05
N GLU A 252 0.45 -6.34 -2.60
CA GLU A 252 -0.79 -6.71 -1.96
C GLU A 252 -1.93 -5.84 -2.50
N GLU A 253 -3.21 -6.23 -2.33
CA GLU A 253 -4.33 -5.41 -2.80
C GLU A 253 -5.62 -5.68 -2.01
N THR A 254 -6.52 -4.70 -2.02
CA THR A 254 -7.86 -4.79 -1.41
C THR A 254 -8.90 -4.04 -2.23
N GLU A 255 -10.15 -4.50 -2.14
CA GLU A 255 -11.34 -3.83 -2.72
C GLU A 255 -11.29 -3.64 -4.26
N GLU A 256 -10.42 -4.36 -4.95
CA GLU A 256 -10.32 -4.34 -6.41
C GLU A 256 -10.94 -5.61 -7.03
N ASP A 257 -11.21 -5.59 -8.32
CA ASP A 257 -11.65 -6.77 -9.06
C ASP A 257 -10.53 -7.40 -9.89
N TYR A 258 -10.77 -8.60 -10.42
CA TYR A 258 -9.80 -9.31 -11.26
C TYR A 258 -9.34 -8.52 -12.47
N GLU A 259 -10.21 -7.71 -13.09
CA GLU A 259 -9.88 -6.91 -14.26
C GLU A 259 -8.98 -5.75 -13.92
N HIS A 260 -9.19 -5.12 -12.78
CA HIS A 260 -8.31 -4.06 -12.27
C HIS A 260 -6.96 -4.62 -11.86
N ILE A 261 -6.92 -5.71 -11.09
CA ILE A 261 -5.67 -6.39 -10.72
C ILE A 261 -4.89 -6.80 -11.98
N HIS A 262 -5.56 -7.43 -12.95
CA HIS A 262 -4.94 -7.79 -14.23
C HIS A 262 -4.40 -6.57 -14.97
N ARG A 263 -5.15 -5.47 -15.01
CA ARG A 263 -4.75 -4.22 -15.65
C ARG A 263 -3.52 -3.61 -14.99
N PHE A 264 -3.48 -3.54 -13.66
CA PHE A 264 -2.34 -3.02 -12.92
C PHE A 264 -1.08 -3.86 -13.16
N LEU A 265 -1.19 -5.18 -13.11
CA LEU A 265 -0.08 -6.08 -13.41
C LEU A 265 0.37 -5.95 -14.88
N THR A 266 -0.56 -5.75 -15.81
CA THR A 266 -0.25 -5.47 -17.22
C THR A 266 0.55 -4.16 -17.36
N ILE A 267 0.20 -3.12 -16.59
CA ILE A 267 0.97 -1.87 -16.55
C ILE A 267 2.38 -2.13 -16.05
N LEU A 268 2.54 -2.87 -14.93
CA LEU A 268 3.87 -3.23 -14.41
C LEU A 268 4.69 -4.03 -15.43
N LYS A 269 4.08 -5.00 -16.09
CA LYS A 269 4.72 -5.80 -17.15
C LYS A 269 5.19 -4.92 -18.32
N HIS A 270 4.31 -4.09 -18.87
CA HIS A 270 4.64 -3.23 -20.01
C HIS A 270 5.67 -2.15 -19.66
N ARG A 271 5.80 -1.81 -18.38
CA ARG A 271 6.85 -0.91 -17.88
C ARG A 271 8.17 -1.62 -17.60
N GLY A 272 8.21 -2.93 -17.74
CA GLY A 272 9.38 -3.75 -17.42
C GLY A 272 9.68 -3.83 -15.93
N VAL A 273 8.71 -3.49 -15.06
CA VAL A 273 8.88 -3.55 -13.61
C VAL A 273 8.99 -5.00 -13.16
N LEU A 274 8.14 -5.88 -13.69
CA LEU A 274 8.23 -7.30 -13.38
C LEU A 274 9.58 -7.85 -13.85
N ASP A 275 9.96 -7.65 -15.10
CA ASP A 275 11.20 -8.20 -15.70
C ASP A 275 12.49 -7.83 -14.94
N LYS A 276 12.50 -6.62 -14.34
CA LYS A 276 13.64 -6.13 -13.54
C LYS A 276 13.70 -6.70 -12.12
N ALA A 277 12.57 -7.18 -11.58
CA ALA A 277 12.55 -7.76 -10.25
C ALA A 277 13.42 -9.01 -10.18
N GLU A 278 14.21 -9.18 -9.14
CA GLU A 278 14.99 -10.41 -8.87
C GLU A 278 14.12 -11.48 -8.22
N GLY A 279 12.99 -11.12 -7.65
CA GLY A 279 11.97 -12.00 -7.10
C GLY A 279 10.71 -11.21 -6.80
N ILE A 280 9.61 -11.91 -6.57
CA ILE A 280 8.31 -11.29 -6.24
C ILE A 280 7.74 -11.97 -5.01
N ILE A 281 7.17 -11.15 -4.12
CA ILE A 281 6.40 -11.59 -2.96
C ILE A 281 4.99 -11.03 -3.12
N PHE A 282 4.01 -11.89 -3.24
CA PHE A 282 2.61 -11.51 -3.18
C PHE A 282 2.10 -11.66 -1.75
N GLY A 283 1.55 -10.57 -1.23
CA GLY A 283 0.86 -10.51 0.04
C GLY A 283 -0.57 -11.04 -0.07
N GLU A 284 -1.45 -10.42 0.69
CA GLU A 284 -2.86 -10.79 0.74
C GLU A 284 -3.67 -10.08 -0.34
N TRP A 285 -4.72 -10.77 -0.80
CA TRP A 285 -5.72 -10.27 -1.72
C TRP A 285 -7.06 -10.30 -1.00
N VAL A 286 -7.60 -9.13 -0.64
CA VAL A 286 -8.71 -9.02 0.32
C VAL A 286 -9.86 -8.23 -0.29
N ASP A 287 -11.09 -8.64 0.08
CA ASP A 287 -12.33 -7.92 -0.25
C ASP A 287 -12.55 -7.69 -1.75
N PHE A 288 -12.29 -8.70 -2.57
CA PHE A 288 -12.60 -8.66 -4.00
C PHE A 288 -13.77 -9.62 -4.33
N PRO A 289 -14.54 -9.38 -5.41
CA PRO A 289 -15.65 -10.25 -5.79
C PRO A 289 -15.15 -11.63 -6.19
N GLU A 290 -15.86 -12.68 -5.76
CA GLU A 290 -15.53 -14.09 -6.03
C GLU A 290 -15.36 -14.39 -7.51
N TYR A 291 -16.03 -13.62 -8.36
CA TYR A 291 -15.85 -13.67 -9.80
C TYR A 291 -16.07 -12.28 -10.41
N CYS A 292 -15.39 -12.02 -11.50
CA CYS A 292 -15.59 -10.80 -12.24
C CYS A 292 -16.84 -10.90 -13.10
N GLU A 293 -17.83 -10.01 -12.90
CA GLU A 293 -18.93 -9.85 -13.85
C GLU A 293 -18.40 -9.30 -15.16
N THR A 294 -18.82 -9.94 -16.22
CA THR A 294 -18.30 -9.70 -17.55
C THR A 294 -18.56 -8.31 -18.08
N TYR A 295 -17.53 -7.65 -18.54
CA TYR A 295 -17.69 -6.64 -19.56
C TYR A 295 -18.06 -7.32 -20.90
N ASN A 296 -19.26 -7.02 -21.44
CA ASN A 296 -19.79 -7.59 -22.68
C ASN A 296 -19.96 -9.12 -22.74
N GLY A 297 -20.27 -9.78 -21.65
CA GLY A 297 -20.55 -11.23 -21.67
C GLY A 297 -19.31 -12.13 -21.79
N ASN A 298 -18.09 -11.59 -21.73
CA ASN A 298 -16.83 -12.32 -21.75
C ASN A 298 -16.09 -12.14 -20.45
N SER A 299 -16.49 -12.87 -19.39
CA SER A 299 -15.75 -12.88 -18.13
C SER A 299 -14.52 -13.76 -18.23
N ARG A 300 -13.35 -13.15 -18.08
CA ARG A 300 -12.13 -13.93 -17.81
C ARG A 300 -12.01 -14.32 -16.34
N GLY A 301 -12.62 -13.56 -15.42
CA GLY A 301 -12.60 -13.84 -14.00
C GLY A 301 -13.13 -15.22 -13.64
N GLY A 302 -14.20 -15.70 -14.31
CA GLY A 302 -14.71 -17.06 -14.14
C GLY A 302 -13.79 -18.19 -14.65
N GLU A 303 -12.72 -17.87 -15.35
CA GLU A 303 -11.71 -18.83 -15.82
C GLU A 303 -10.63 -19.12 -14.78
N PHE A 304 -10.49 -18.27 -13.75
CA PHE A 304 -9.47 -18.38 -12.73
C PHE A 304 -10.07 -18.86 -11.39
N LYS A 305 -9.30 -19.67 -10.67
CA LYS A 305 -9.72 -20.21 -9.38
C LYS A 305 -9.43 -19.25 -8.24
N SER A 306 -8.51 -18.31 -8.45
CA SER A 306 -8.02 -17.34 -7.48
C SER A 306 -7.21 -16.25 -8.20
N VAL A 307 -6.93 -15.14 -7.50
CA VAL A 307 -5.99 -14.13 -7.98
C VAL A 307 -4.61 -14.74 -8.24
N ALA A 308 -4.15 -15.61 -7.34
CA ALA A 308 -2.88 -16.31 -7.52
C ALA A 308 -2.88 -17.22 -8.78
N ASP A 309 -4.02 -17.88 -9.09
CA ASP A 309 -4.16 -18.67 -10.34
C ASP A 309 -4.05 -17.76 -11.58
N MET A 310 -4.71 -16.61 -11.56
CA MET A 310 -4.63 -15.62 -12.65
C MET A 310 -3.19 -15.12 -12.83
N ILE A 311 -2.55 -14.69 -11.77
CA ILE A 311 -1.17 -14.17 -11.80
C ILE A 311 -0.22 -15.22 -12.34
N SER A 312 -0.30 -16.44 -11.82
CA SER A 312 0.56 -17.56 -12.24
C SER A 312 0.44 -17.85 -13.74
N ARG A 313 -0.79 -17.86 -14.27
CA ARG A 313 -1.05 -18.23 -15.67
C ARG A 313 -0.78 -17.10 -16.67
N GLU A 314 -1.10 -15.86 -16.32
CA GLU A 314 -1.07 -14.72 -17.27
C GLU A 314 0.24 -13.91 -17.19
N PHE A 315 0.93 -13.95 -16.05
CA PHE A 315 2.10 -13.10 -15.83
C PHE A 315 3.38 -13.89 -15.54
N LEU A 316 3.28 -15.12 -15.03
CA LEU A 316 4.43 -15.88 -14.56
C LEU A 316 4.69 -17.18 -15.34
N SER A 317 3.99 -17.44 -16.45
CA SER A 317 4.12 -18.68 -17.23
C SER A 317 5.54 -18.95 -17.74
N ASP A 318 6.30 -17.89 -18.03
CA ASP A 318 7.68 -17.96 -18.52
C ASP A 318 8.68 -17.37 -17.50
N TRP A 319 8.24 -17.21 -16.24
CA TRP A 319 9.05 -16.61 -15.19
C TRP A 319 9.97 -17.65 -14.54
N ASP A 320 11.25 -17.31 -14.36
CA ASP A 320 12.30 -18.21 -13.89
C ASP A 320 12.98 -17.77 -12.57
N LYS A 321 12.51 -16.66 -11.97
CA LYS A 321 13.01 -16.14 -10.70
C LYS A 321 12.08 -16.52 -9.55
N PRO A 322 12.51 -16.47 -8.27
CA PRO A 322 11.68 -16.88 -7.14
C PRO A 322 10.43 -16.01 -7.00
N VAL A 323 9.31 -16.68 -6.77
CA VAL A 323 8.02 -16.03 -6.44
C VAL A 323 7.41 -16.73 -5.23
N ALA A 324 7.01 -15.96 -4.24
CA ALA A 324 6.28 -16.42 -3.06
C ALA A 324 4.87 -15.81 -3.03
N PHE A 325 3.87 -16.63 -2.75
CA PHE A 325 2.47 -16.21 -2.61
C PHE A 325 1.99 -16.36 -1.17
N GLY A 326 1.15 -15.42 -0.73
CA GLY A 326 0.45 -15.50 0.53
C GLY A 326 1.30 -15.08 1.73
N PHE A 327 2.26 -14.17 1.56
CA PHE A 327 2.87 -13.55 2.72
C PHE A 327 1.82 -12.74 3.49
N PRO A 328 1.64 -12.99 4.82
CA PRO A 328 0.56 -12.36 5.58
C PRO A 328 0.88 -10.89 5.91
N ALA A 329 0.83 -10.06 4.88
CA ALA A 329 0.90 -8.61 4.94
C ALA A 329 0.00 -8.00 3.88
N GLY A 330 -0.72 -6.96 4.26
CA GLY A 330 -1.73 -6.28 3.45
C GLY A 330 -2.94 -5.88 4.29
N HIS A 331 -4.13 -6.15 3.76
CA HIS A 331 -5.40 -5.75 4.37
C HIS A 331 -6.13 -6.88 5.10
N GLY A 332 -5.53 -8.07 5.21
CA GLY A 332 -6.11 -9.20 5.94
C GLY A 332 -6.03 -9.06 7.46
N ASP A 333 -6.47 -10.11 8.14
CA ASP A 333 -6.54 -10.16 9.61
C ASP A 333 -5.15 -10.17 10.28
N VAL A 334 -4.12 -10.53 9.53
CA VAL A 334 -2.73 -10.57 9.99
C VAL A 334 -1.89 -9.71 9.06
N ASN A 335 -1.16 -8.75 9.59
CA ASN A 335 -0.32 -7.86 8.80
C ASN A 335 1.05 -7.72 9.46
N TYR A 336 2.01 -8.54 9.03
CA TYR A 336 3.39 -8.48 9.53
C TYR A 336 4.18 -7.35 8.90
N PRO A 337 5.03 -6.65 9.69
CA PRO A 337 5.80 -5.52 9.19
C PRO A 337 6.89 -5.94 8.19
N LEU A 338 7.07 -5.12 7.17
CA LEU A 338 8.13 -5.23 6.17
C LEU A 338 8.97 -3.95 6.13
N LEU A 339 10.29 -4.09 6.08
CA LEU A 339 11.20 -2.94 5.96
C LEU A 339 11.43 -2.62 4.48
N ILE A 340 10.67 -1.67 3.96
CA ILE A 340 10.78 -1.21 2.57
C ILE A 340 12.02 -0.33 2.40
N GLY A 341 12.75 -0.52 1.29
CA GLY A 341 14.01 0.18 1.02
C GLY A 341 15.23 -0.49 1.62
N ALA A 342 15.09 -1.63 2.29
CA ALA A 342 16.19 -2.41 2.85
C ALA A 342 16.52 -3.64 2.00
N GLU A 343 17.78 -4.05 2.03
CA GLU A 343 18.26 -5.28 1.38
C GLU A 343 17.72 -6.52 2.10
N MET A 344 17.21 -7.48 1.33
CA MET A 344 16.72 -8.75 1.85
C MET A 344 17.08 -9.92 0.97
N LYS A 345 17.00 -11.12 1.55
CA LYS A 345 17.11 -12.42 0.87
C LYS A 345 15.77 -13.11 0.89
N LEU A 346 15.31 -13.50 -0.28
CA LEU A 346 14.16 -14.38 -0.47
C LEU A 346 14.67 -15.75 -0.88
N HIS A 347 14.23 -16.79 -0.17
CA HIS A 347 14.45 -18.18 -0.60
C HIS A 347 13.11 -18.90 -0.63
N VAL A 348 12.75 -19.41 -1.80
CA VAL A 348 11.51 -20.16 -2.04
C VAL A 348 11.89 -21.62 -2.29
N GLY A 349 11.52 -22.49 -1.37
CA GLY A 349 11.69 -23.94 -1.45
C GLY A 349 10.41 -24.65 -1.88
N GLU A 350 10.38 -25.98 -1.71
CA GLU A 350 9.26 -26.83 -2.12
C GLU A 350 7.99 -26.59 -1.25
N ASP A 351 8.17 -26.51 0.07
CA ASP A 351 7.05 -26.45 1.03
C ASP A 351 7.01 -25.14 1.83
N SER A 352 7.98 -24.26 1.66
CA SER A 352 8.08 -23.02 2.43
C SER A 352 8.98 -22.01 1.76
N PHE A 353 8.77 -20.73 2.09
CA PHE A 353 9.71 -19.68 1.76
C PHE A 353 10.21 -18.95 3.01
N THR A 354 11.39 -18.36 2.89
CA THR A 354 12.01 -17.55 3.95
C THR A 354 12.36 -16.16 3.43
N MET A 355 12.23 -15.20 4.34
CA MET A 355 12.60 -13.80 4.12
C MET A 355 13.56 -13.38 5.24
N GLU A 356 14.77 -12.99 4.85
CA GLU A 356 15.82 -12.57 5.78
C GLU A 356 16.37 -11.21 5.36
N TRP A 357 16.65 -10.37 6.32
CA TRP A 357 17.18 -9.03 6.05
C TRP A 357 18.69 -9.00 6.13
N VAL A 358 19.29 -8.20 5.25
CA VAL A 358 20.73 -7.96 5.24
C VAL A 358 20.98 -6.59 5.88
N ALA A 359 21.51 -6.58 7.09
CA ALA A 359 21.94 -5.33 7.72
C ALA A 359 23.09 -4.74 6.90
N GLY A 360 22.89 -3.52 6.38
CA GLY A 360 23.94 -2.79 5.66
C GLY A 360 25.15 -2.53 6.56
N HIS A 361 26.31 -2.61 5.99
CA HIS A 361 27.59 -2.28 6.63
C HIS A 361 27.75 -0.78 6.80
#